data_53bf98ec2b1b2b602f4849d2d732b3c7
#
_entry.id   53bf98ec2b1b2b602f4849d2d732b3c7
#
_cell.length_a   1.000
_cell.length_b   1.000
_cell.length_c   1.000
_cell.angle_alpha   90.00
_cell.angle_beta   90.00
_cell.angle_gamma   90.00
#
_symmetry.space_group_name_H-M   'P 1'
#
loop_
_entity.id
_entity.type
_entity.pdbx_description
1 polymer ?
#
loop_
_entity_poly.entity_id
_entity_poly.type
_entity_poly.pdbx_seq_one_letter_code
_entity_poly.pdbx_strand_id
1 'polypeptide(L)'
;MSKQRKGLYIAIPVLLLLIIGAVLILRGERAKERTRLSHLYDTVITDITDVLRVTVLESEEVVPVRYRTGRTEAFGVGHYRTRIYFDVERLAAVQLGDTLFVRLPQPEVAVLEDETRGFVLVDVWSRDFGTNLIGPHLSTKQENEMRLKAVEEARRRVSSAENLSRARSEAAAVLTDMLSLVPGTVIVYTSPFDPLPDAPDRVLLPRKE
;
A
#
# COMPACT_ATOMS: atom_id res chain seq x y z
N MET A 1 -76.13 -11.07 16.37
CA MET A 1 -74.75 -11.37 15.85
C MET A 1 -74.08 -10.19 15.15
N SER A 2 -74.17 -8.92 15.56
CA SER A 2 -73.64 -7.78 14.79
C SER A 2 -72.56 -6.93 15.51
N LYS A 3 -72.33 -7.12 16.85
CA LYS A 3 -71.37 -6.31 17.62
C LYS A 3 -69.90 -6.77 17.43
N GLN A 4 -69.66 -8.06 17.19
CA GLN A 4 -68.31 -8.59 17.02
C GLN A 4 -67.60 -8.16 15.75
N ARG A 5 -68.34 -7.93 14.67
CA ARG A 5 -67.75 -7.55 13.35
C ARG A 5 -67.23 -6.09 13.37
N LYS A 6 -67.82 -5.18 14.17
CA LYS A 6 -67.40 -3.78 14.21
C LYS A 6 -66.06 -3.60 14.93
N GLY A 7 -65.73 -4.43 15.92
CA GLY A 7 -64.41 -4.41 16.61
C GLY A 7 -63.26 -4.85 15.73
N LEU A 8 -63.51 -5.80 14.80
CA LEU A 8 -62.49 -6.33 13.87
C LEU A 8 -62.08 -5.26 12.84
N TYR A 9 -63.00 -4.42 12.37
CA TYR A 9 -62.69 -3.36 11.39
C TYR A 9 -61.84 -2.23 11.98
N ILE A 10 -61.82 -2.03 13.29
CA ILE A 10 -60.98 -1.04 13.97
C ILE A 10 -59.64 -1.66 14.38
N ALA A 11 -59.61 -2.92 14.77
CA ALA A 11 -58.41 -3.60 15.20
C ALA A 11 -57.37 -3.79 14.08
N ILE A 12 -57.83 -4.06 12.84
CA ILE A 12 -56.92 -4.25 11.70
C ILE A 12 -56.10 -3.00 11.34
N PRO A 13 -56.71 -1.79 11.17
CA PRO A 13 -55.93 -0.58 10.86
C PRO A 13 -55.04 -0.16 12.00
N VAL A 14 -55.43 -0.37 13.28
CA VAL A 14 -54.54 -0.11 14.44
C VAL A 14 -53.34 -1.02 14.45
N LEU A 15 -53.51 -2.32 14.18
CA LEU A 15 -52.42 -3.26 14.08
C LEU A 15 -51.50 -2.89 12.93
N LEU A 16 -52.03 -2.49 11.80
CA LEU A 16 -51.24 -2.11 10.62
C LEU A 16 -50.43 -0.84 10.87
N LEU A 17 -51.00 0.16 11.59
CA LEU A 17 -50.27 1.35 12.06
C LEU A 17 -49.12 1.01 13.02
N LEU A 18 -49.32 0.07 13.95
CA LEU A 18 -48.29 -0.39 14.87
C LEU A 18 -47.15 -1.09 14.11
N ILE A 19 -47.47 -1.93 13.14
CA ILE A 19 -46.46 -2.59 12.32
C ILE A 19 -45.66 -1.58 11.48
N ILE A 20 -46.32 -0.61 10.85
CA ILE A 20 -45.65 0.46 10.09
C ILE A 20 -44.76 1.28 11.02
N GLY A 21 -45.26 1.66 12.21
CA GLY A 21 -44.48 2.36 13.21
C GLY A 21 -43.22 1.60 13.67
N ALA A 22 -43.36 0.31 13.94
CA ALA A 22 -42.24 -0.55 14.30
C ALA A 22 -41.20 -0.68 13.18
N VAL A 23 -41.66 -0.82 11.92
CA VAL A 23 -40.78 -0.89 10.75
C VAL A 23 -40.04 0.44 10.53
N LEU A 24 -40.70 1.59 10.75
CA LEU A 24 -40.07 2.91 10.62
C LEU A 24 -39.04 3.15 11.72
N ILE A 25 -39.32 2.73 12.96
CA ILE A 25 -38.36 2.81 14.08
C ILE A 25 -37.13 1.93 13.78
N LEU A 26 -37.32 0.66 13.40
CA LEU A 26 -36.23 -0.26 13.07
C LEU A 26 -35.38 0.23 11.87
N ARG A 27 -36.03 0.86 10.86
CA ARG A 27 -35.30 1.49 9.76
C ARG A 27 -34.50 2.72 10.21
N GLY A 28 -35.08 3.52 11.11
CA GLY A 28 -34.43 4.71 11.66
C GLY A 28 -33.20 4.36 12.51
N GLU A 29 -33.26 3.30 13.30
CA GLU A 29 -32.11 2.83 14.09
C GLU A 29 -30.99 2.27 13.19
N ARG A 30 -31.33 1.47 12.21
CA ARG A 30 -30.36 0.96 11.22
C ARG A 30 -29.71 2.07 10.40
N ALA A 31 -30.44 3.12 10.06
CA ALA A 31 -29.89 4.29 9.38
C ALA A 31 -28.92 5.07 10.25
N LYS A 32 -29.22 5.26 11.55
CA LYS A 32 -28.31 5.92 12.51
C LYS A 32 -27.03 5.12 12.75
N GLU A 33 -27.15 3.79 12.86
CA GLU A 33 -26.00 2.90 13.02
C GLU A 33 -25.08 2.93 11.81
N ARG A 34 -25.63 2.89 10.60
CA ARG A 34 -24.87 3.04 9.34
C ARG A 34 -24.14 4.38 9.26
N THR A 35 -24.77 5.47 9.65
CA THR A 35 -24.15 6.80 9.64
C THR A 35 -23.01 6.87 10.68
N ARG A 36 -23.19 6.29 11.86
CA ARG A 36 -22.16 6.26 12.90
C ARG A 36 -20.94 5.42 12.50
N LEU A 37 -21.16 4.25 11.90
CA LEU A 37 -20.12 3.40 11.35
C LEU A 37 -19.36 4.11 10.21
N SER A 38 -20.07 4.80 9.33
CA SER A 38 -19.43 5.52 8.23
C SER A 38 -18.50 6.64 8.68
N HIS A 39 -18.86 7.36 9.75
CA HIS A 39 -17.99 8.39 10.34
C HIS A 39 -16.75 7.79 11.01
N LEU A 40 -16.88 6.63 11.66
CA LEU A 40 -15.75 5.92 12.25
C LEU A 40 -14.79 5.45 11.15
N TYR A 41 -15.30 4.89 10.05
CA TYR A 41 -14.46 4.50 8.91
C TYR A 41 -13.73 5.70 8.29
N ASP A 42 -14.40 6.85 8.13
CA ASP A 42 -13.75 8.05 7.61
C ASP A 42 -12.61 8.54 8.50
N THR A 43 -12.81 8.52 9.83
CA THR A 43 -11.79 8.95 10.79
C THR A 43 -10.60 7.98 10.76
N VAL A 44 -10.87 6.68 10.89
CA VAL A 44 -9.81 5.66 10.91
C VAL A 44 -9.04 5.62 9.58
N ILE A 45 -9.71 5.77 8.44
CA ILE A 45 -9.04 5.81 7.14
C ILE A 45 -8.21 7.09 6.99
N THR A 46 -8.66 8.22 7.53
CA THR A 46 -7.87 9.45 7.55
C THR A 46 -6.62 9.27 8.40
N ASP A 47 -6.78 8.72 9.62
CA ASP A 47 -5.65 8.44 10.52
C ASP A 47 -4.68 7.42 9.90
N ILE A 48 -5.19 6.40 9.20
CA ILE A 48 -4.40 5.44 8.45
C ILE A 48 -3.63 6.13 7.32
N THR A 49 -4.24 7.08 6.61
CA THR A 49 -3.59 7.81 5.53
C THR A 49 -2.41 8.64 6.07
N ASP A 50 -2.53 9.20 7.25
CA ASP A 50 -1.46 9.96 7.89
C ASP A 50 -0.33 9.07 8.44
N VAL A 51 -0.64 7.85 8.87
CA VAL A 51 0.31 6.90 9.46
C VAL A 51 0.98 5.99 8.39
N LEU A 52 0.29 5.67 7.30
CA LEU A 52 0.69 4.65 6.32
C LEU A 52 1.70 5.12 5.26
N ARG A 53 2.42 6.19 5.44
CA ARG A 53 3.76 6.31 4.82
C ARG A 53 4.71 5.27 5.41
N VAL A 54 4.17 4.09 5.77
CA VAL A 54 4.92 3.04 6.41
C VAL A 54 5.83 2.38 5.40
N THR A 55 7.11 2.59 5.58
CA THR A 55 8.14 1.70 5.07
C THR A 55 7.87 0.31 5.62
N VAL A 56 7.38 -0.58 4.77
CA VAL A 56 7.01 -1.94 5.18
C VAL A 56 8.23 -2.85 5.27
N LEU A 57 9.19 -2.62 4.40
CA LEU A 57 10.44 -3.39 4.38
C LEU A 57 11.62 -2.45 4.12
N GLU A 58 12.58 -2.46 5.03
CA GLU A 58 13.85 -1.74 4.89
C GLU A 58 15.00 -2.74 4.94
N SER A 59 15.96 -2.61 4.01
CA SER A 59 17.18 -3.42 4.02
C SER A 59 18.40 -2.60 3.60
N GLU A 60 19.58 -3.05 4.05
CA GLU A 60 20.84 -2.55 3.58
C GLU A 60 21.40 -3.47 2.50
N GLU A 61 21.73 -2.90 1.35
CA GLU A 61 22.28 -3.61 0.21
C GLU A 61 23.72 -3.21 -0.04
N VAL A 62 24.59 -4.21 -0.16
CA VAL A 62 25.97 -4.02 -0.59
C VAL A 62 26.08 -4.61 -2.00
N VAL A 63 26.33 -3.74 -2.98
CA VAL A 63 26.31 -4.08 -4.39
C VAL A 63 27.68 -3.94 -5.01
N PRO A 64 28.39 -5.05 -5.24
CA PRO A 64 29.63 -5.03 -6.02
C PRO A 64 29.30 -4.87 -7.52
N VAL A 65 30.01 -3.98 -8.18
CA VAL A 65 29.84 -3.72 -9.63
C VAL A 65 31.17 -3.79 -10.33
N ARG A 66 31.20 -4.53 -11.43
CA ARG A 66 32.29 -4.49 -12.42
C ARG A 66 31.88 -3.68 -13.62
N TYR A 67 32.75 -2.81 -14.04
CA TYR A 67 32.53 -1.96 -15.20
C TYR A 67 33.69 -2.15 -16.19
N ARG A 68 33.37 -2.32 -17.46
CA ARG A 68 34.35 -2.46 -18.53
C ARG A 68 34.04 -1.44 -19.61
N THR A 69 35.05 -0.70 -20.00
CA THR A 69 34.99 0.21 -21.13
C THR A 69 36.31 0.17 -21.92
N GLY A 70 36.23 -0.29 -23.18
CA GLY A 70 37.40 -0.50 -23.98
C GLY A 70 38.35 -1.50 -23.29
N ARG A 71 39.56 -1.01 -22.93
CA ARG A 71 40.62 -1.79 -22.27
C ARG A 71 40.69 -1.57 -20.75
N THR A 72 39.91 -0.63 -20.25
CA THR A 72 39.85 -0.32 -18.82
C THR A 72 38.75 -1.15 -18.15
N GLU A 73 39.08 -1.77 -17.05
CA GLU A 73 38.16 -2.42 -16.14
C GLU A 73 38.19 -1.70 -14.79
N ALA A 74 37.06 -1.66 -14.14
CA ALA A 74 36.93 -1.08 -12.82
C ALA A 74 36.05 -1.95 -11.92
N PHE A 75 36.33 -1.90 -10.64
CA PHE A 75 35.55 -2.54 -9.60
C PHE A 75 35.16 -1.51 -8.54
N GLY A 76 33.90 -1.49 -8.19
CA GLY A 76 33.38 -0.64 -7.14
C GLY A 76 32.35 -1.36 -6.29
N VAL A 77 32.04 -0.79 -5.15
CA VAL A 77 31.05 -1.28 -4.20
C VAL A 77 30.14 -0.12 -3.81
N GLY A 78 28.85 -0.30 -4.04
CA GLY A 78 27.83 0.63 -3.57
C GLY A 78 27.16 0.13 -2.30
N HIS A 79 26.96 1.02 -1.35
CA HIS A 79 26.20 0.79 -0.13
C HIS A 79 24.89 1.56 -0.23
N TYR A 80 23.78 0.86 -0.17
CA TYR A 80 22.46 1.42 -0.36
C TYR A 80 21.52 1.01 0.76
N ARG A 81 20.68 1.94 1.19
CA ARG A 81 19.49 1.66 2.00
C ARG A 81 18.30 1.57 1.07
N THR A 82 17.61 0.47 1.12
CA THR A 82 16.47 0.20 0.25
C THR A 82 15.20 0.11 1.06
N ARG A 83 14.10 0.60 0.51
CA ARG A 83 12.79 0.61 1.15
C ARG A 83 11.72 0.18 0.17
N ILE A 84 10.84 -0.71 0.62
CA ILE A 84 9.59 -1.00 -0.06
C ILE A 84 8.47 -0.32 0.73
N TYR A 85 7.69 0.49 0.06
CA TYR A 85 6.58 1.23 0.65
C TYR A 85 5.36 1.20 -0.26
N PHE A 86 4.21 1.54 0.31
CA PHE A 86 2.97 1.69 -0.44
C PHE A 86 2.55 3.16 -0.41
N ASP A 87 2.17 3.67 -1.57
CA ASP A 87 1.60 5.00 -1.69
C ASP A 87 0.15 4.96 -1.22
N VAL A 88 -0.09 5.52 -0.05
CA VAL A 88 -1.39 5.50 0.61
C VAL A 88 -2.43 6.31 -0.15
N GLU A 89 -2.02 7.33 -0.87
CA GLU A 89 -2.92 8.14 -1.69
C GLU A 89 -3.57 7.32 -2.82
N ARG A 90 -2.94 6.18 -3.16
CA ARG A 90 -3.45 5.22 -4.16
C ARG A 90 -4.19 4.03 -3.57
N LEU A 91 -4.36 4.00 -2.27
CA LEU A 91 -5.13 2.96 -1.60
C LEU A 91 -6.61 3.11 -1.98
N ALA A 92 -7.26 2.02 -2.34
CA ALA A 92 -8.67 2.03 -2.66
C ALA A 92 -9.45 1.35 -1.53
N ALA A 93 -10.46 2.03 -1.01
CA ALA A 93 -11.31 1.48 0.05
C ALA A 93 -12.79 1.75 -0.27
N VAL A 94 -13.61 0.71 -0.16
CA VAL A 94 -15.05 0.77 -0.40
C VAL A 94 -15.79 0.02 0.69
N GLN A 95 -16.99 0.48 1.03
CA GLN A 95 -17.86 -0.16 2.01
C GLN A 95 -19.08 -0.75 1.32
N LEU A 96 -19.42 -1.99 1.70
CA LEU A 96 -20.63 -2.67 1.31
C LEU A 96 -21.26 -3.33 2.55
N GLY A 97 -22.40 -2.82 3.00
CA GLY A 97 -23.02 -3.25 4.26
C GLY A 97 -22.16 -2.90 5.48
N ASP A 98 -21.81 -3.91 6.25
CA ASP A 98 -20.91 -3.85 7.40
C ASP A 98 -19.48 -4.28 7.08
N THR A 99 -19.18 -4.50 5.80
CA THR A 99 -17.88 -4.97 5.35
C THR A 99 -17.11 -3.84 4.65
N LEU A 100 -15.87 -3.62 5.10
CA LEU A 100 -14.91 -2.72 4.50
C LEU A 100 -13.95 -3.52 3.61
N PHE A 101 -13.91 -3.19 2.33
CA PHE A 101 -12.96 -3.75 1.37
C PHE A 101 -11.84 -2.75 1.12
N VAL A 102 -10.62 -3.16 1.36
CA VAL A 102 -9.42 -2.33 1.15
C VAL A 102 -8.50 -3.02 0.17
N ARG A 103 -8.06 -2.31 -0.85
CA ARG A 103 -7.12 -2.82 -1.85
C ARG A 103 -5.81 -2.05 -1.79
N LEU A 104 -4.72 -2.79 -1.57
CA LEU A 104 -3.37 -2.24 -1.59
C LEU A 104 -2.98 -1.81 -3.01
N PRO A 105 -2.31 -0.65 -3.18
CA PRO A 105 -1.72 -0.26 -4.45
C PRO A 105 -0.50 -1.13 -4.79
N GLN A 106 0.14 -0.85 -5.92
CA GLN A 106 1.44 -1.45 -6.23
C GLN A 106 2.51 -0.92 -5.26
N PRO A 107 3.37 -1.81 -4.73
CA PRO A 107 4.50 -1.38 -3.92
C PRO A 107 5.52 -0.59 -4.75
N GLU A 108 6.09 0.43 -4.14
CA GLU A 108 7.17 1.22 -4.71
C GLU A 108 8.49 0.90 -4.00
N VAL A 109 9.59 0.97 -4.75
CA VAL A 109 10.93 0.69 -4.23
C VAL A 109 11.78 1.95 -4.32
N ALA A 110 12.23 2.45 -3.18
CA ALA A 110 13.24 3.49 -3.07
C ALA A 110 14.62 2.86 -2.82
N VAL A 111 15.63 3.38 -3.52
CA VAL A 111 17.04 3.05 -3.31
C VAL A 111 17.76 4.34 -2.98
N LEU A 112 18.28 4.43 -1.78
CA LEU A 112 19.01 5.59 -1.27
C LEU A 112 20.46 5.20 -1.07
N GLU A 113 21.39 6.01 -1.56
CA GLU A 113 22.81 5.82 -1.27
C GLU A 113 23.07 6.07 0.22
N ASP A 114 23.89 5.22 0.85
CA ASP A 114 24.27 5.39 2.24
C ASP A 114 25.12 6.68 2.39
N GLU A 115 24.70 7.57 3.28
CA GLU A 115 25.33 8.88 3.44
C GLU A 115 26.80 8.81 3.89
N THR A 116 27.17 7.72 4.58
CA THR A 116 28.50 7.57 5.18
C THR A 116 29.43 6.78 4.27
N ARG A 117 28.93 5.69 3.68
CA ARG A 117 29.74 4.74 2.91
C ARG A 117 29.59 4.95 1.40
N GLY A 118 28.40 5.28 0.94
CA GLY A 118 28.09 5.61 -0.44
C GLY A 118 28.60 4.60 -1.47
N PHE A 119 28.94 5.10 -2.64
CA PHE A 119 29.61 4.31 -3.67
C PHE A 119 31.12 4.53 -3.61
N VAL A 120 31.87 3.43 -3.47
CA VAL A 120 33.35 3.44 -3.40
C VAL A 120 33.92 2.76 -4.64
N LEU A 121 34.75 3.48 -5.37
CA LEU A 121 35.58 2.90 -6.42
C LEU A 121 36.77 2.22 -5.75
N VAL A 122 36.82 0.89 -5.84
CA VAL A 122 37.82 0.07 -5.13
C VAL A 122 39.10 -0.05 -5.96
N ASP A 123 38.98 -0.31 -7.27
CA ASP A 123 40.14 -0.52 -8.13
C ASP A 123 39.82 -0.20 -9.60
N VAL A 124 40.84 0.25 -10.33
CA VAL A 124 40.79 0.49 -11.76
C VAL A 124 42.05 -0.05 -12.39
N TRP A 125 41.93 -0.97 -13.35
CA TRP A 125 43.08 -1.55 -14.04
C TRP A 125 42.90 -1.51 -15.55
N SER A 126 44.04 -1.54 -16.28
CA SER A 126 44.06 -1.63 -17.72
C SER A 126 44.71 -2.96 -18.15
N ARG A 127 44.18 -3.54 -19.23
CA ARG A 127 44.74 -4.75 -19.81
C ARG A 127 46.05 -4.53 -20.57
N ASP A 128 46.39 -3.29 -20.89
CA ASP A 128 47.63 -2.95 -21.56
C ASP A 128 48.74 -2.70 -20.57
N PHE A 129 49.74 -3.59 -20.60
CA PHE A 129 51.00 -3.40 -19.90
C PHE A 129 51.86 -2.39 -20.69
N GLY A 130 51.96 -1.18 -20.15
CA GLY A 130 53.07 -0.30 -20.38
C GLY A 130 53.00 0.64 -21.58
N THR A 131 52.36 1.80 -21.42
CA THR A 131 52.77 3.05 -22.09
C THR A 131 52.12 4.31 -21.43
N ASN A 132 51.28 4.17 -20.45
CA ASN A 132 50.72 5.35 -19.81
C ASN A 132 51.44 5.68 -18.51
N LEU A 133 52.18 6.81 -18.53
CA LEU A 133 52.76 7.46 -17.32
C LEU A 133 51.67 7.87 -16.29
N ILE A 134 50.43 7.91 -16.73
CA ILE A 134 49.25 8.16 -15.90
C ILE A 134 48.50 6.85 -15.78
N GLY A 135 48.35 6.31 -14.57
CA GLY A 135 47.65 5.06 -14.32
C GLY A 135 46.21 5.06 -14.90
N PRO A 136 45.63 3.86 -15.06
CA PRO A 136 44.26 3.75 -15.55
C PRO A 136 43.30 4.50 -14.64
N HIS A 137 42.44 5.34 -15.20
CA HIS A 137 41.44 6.10 -14.48
C HIS A 137 40.09 6.06 -15.23
N LEU A 138 39.02 6.20 -14.49
CA LEU A 138 37.69 6.42 -15.06
C LEU A 138 37.42 7.91 -15.23
N SER A 139 36.76 8.29 -16.31
CA SER A 139 36.16 9.60 -16.39
C SER A 139 34.97 9.71 -15.46
N THR A 140 34.60 10.92 -15.04
CA THR A 140 33.41 11.17 -14.22
C THR A 140 32.15 10.57 -14.85
N LYS A 141 32.01 10.60 -16.18
CA LYS A 141 30.90 9.99 -16.88
C LYS A 141 30.84 8.47 -16.65
N GLN A 142 31.99 7.79 -16.77
CA GLN A 142 32.09 6.35 -16.59
C GLN A 142 31.84 5.93 -15.12
N GLU A 143 32.32 6.72 -14.19
CA GLU A 143 32.02 6.53 -12.77
C GLU A 143 30.52 6.67 -12.49
N ASN A 144 29.86 7.68 -13.04
CA ASN A 144 28.42 7.85 -12.91
C ASN A 144 27.63 6.69 -13.54
N GLU A 145 28.05 6.19 -14.70
CA GLU A 145 27.45 5.00 -15.31
C GLU A 145 27.60 3.76 -14.43
N MET A 146 28.71 3.62 -13.75
CA MET A 146 28.97 2.54 -12.81
C MET A 146 28.08 2.67 -11.55
N ARG A 147 27.91 3.88 -11.01
CA ARG A 147 26.99 4.16 -9.89
C ARG A 147 25.54 3.83 -10.28
N LEU A 148 25.11 4.25 -11.46
CA LEU A 148 23.74 3.95 -11.94
C LEU A 148 23.51 2.44 -12.04
N LYS A 149 24.48 1.67 -12.57
CA LYS A 149 24.39 0.20 -12.60
C LYS A 149 24.28 -0.41 -11.19
N ALA A 150 24.99 0.16 -10.21
CA ALA A 150 24.90 -0.30 -8.83
C ALA A 150 23.49 -0.04 -8.24
N VAL A 151 22.92 1.13 -8.50
CA VAL A 151 21.54 1.48 -8.07
C VAL A 151 20.50 0.57 -8.73
N GLU A 152 20.63 0.31 -10.04
CA GLU A 152 19.73 -0.58 -10.77
C GLU A 152 19.81 -2.02 -10.23
N GLU A 153 21.00 -2.50 -9.94
CA GLU A 153 21.20 -3.82 -9.35
C GLU A 153 20.63 -3.91 -7.94
N ALA A 154 20.83 -2.89 -7.09
CA ALA A 154 20.20 -2.81 -5.77
C ALA A 154 18.67 -2.87 -5.90
N ARG A 155 18.10 -2.05 -6.80
CA ARG A 155 16.66 -2.04 -7.07
C ARG A 155 16.17 -3.40 -7.52
N ARG A 156 16.87 -4.05 -8.44
CA ARG A 156 16.50 -5.38 -8.95
C ARG A 156 16.45 -6.43 -7.85
N ARG A 157 17.42 -6.45 -6.93
CA ARG A 157 17.48 -7.39 -5.80
C ARG A 157 16.30 -7.21 -4.85
N VAL A 158 16.02 -5.96 -4.49
CA VAL A 158 14.92 -5.64 -3.58
C VAL A 158 13.56 -5.86 -4.24
N SER A 159 13.44 -5.62 -5.54
CA SER A 159 12.21 -5.86 -6.30
C SER A 159 11.98 -7.34 -6.63
N SER A 160 12.62 -8.28 -5.93
CA SER A 160 12.35 -9.71 -6.11
C SER A 160 10.88 -10.02 -5.79
N ALA A 161 10.31 -11.01 -6.48
CA ALA A 161 8.93 -11.42 -6.25
C ALA A 161 8.66 -11.81 -4.79
N GLU A 162 9.65 -12.41 -4.13
CA GLU A 162 9.60 -12.80 -2.73
C GLU A 162 9.49 -11.57 -1.80
N ASN A 163 10.38 -10.58 -1.97
CA ASN A 163 10.37 -9.36 -1.17
C ASN A 163 9.07 -8.57 -1.37
N LEU A 164 8.59 -8.45 -2.61
CA LEU A 164 7.34 -7.76 -2.91
C LEU A 164 6.12 -8.50 -2.33
N SER A 165 6.12 -9.84 -2.35
CA SER A 165 5.07 -10.64 -1.74
C SER A 165 5.05 -10.49 -0.23
N ARG A 166 6.23 -10.56 0.40
CA ARG A 166 6.39 -10.35 1.84
C ARG A 166 5.91 -8.97 2.26
N ALA A 167 6.33 -7.92 1.55
CA ALA A 167 5.91 -6.55 1.83
C ALA A 167 4.38 -6.39 1.74
N ARG A 168 3.73 -7.02 0.74
CA ARG A 168 2.26 -7.02 0.63
C ARG A 168 1.59 -7.70 1.82
N SER A 169 2.11 -8.84 2.23
CA SER A 169 1.55 -9.59 3.36
C SER A 169 1.70 -8.81 4.68
N GLU A 170 2.85 -8.19 4.90
CA GLU A 170 3.11 -7.35 6.07
C GLU A 170 2.22 -6.10 6.08
N ALA A 171 2.08 -5.41 4.94
CA ALA A 171 1.18 -4.27 4.81
C ALA A 171 -0.28 -4.65 5.06
N ALA A 172 -0.73 -5.79 4.52
CA ALA A 172 -2.09 -6.27 4.75
C ALA A 172 -2.34 -6.63 6.22
N ALA A 173 -1.36 -7.23 6.90
CA ALA A 173 -1.46 -7.54 8.32
C ALA A 173 -1.58 -6.26 9.16
N VAL A 174 -0.70 -5.28 8.94
CA VAL A 174 -0.75 -3.98 9.63
C VAL A 174 -2.08 -3.28 9.40
N LEU A 175 -2.57 -3.23 8.15
CA LEU A 175 -3.87 -2.64 7.84
C LEU A 175 -5.02 -3.38 8.52
N THR A 176 -4.99 -4.71 8.53
CA THR A 176 -6.02 -5.51 9.19
C THR A 176 -6.04 -5.24 10.69
N ASP A 177 -4.88 -5.17 11.33
CA ASP A 177 -4.77 -4.88 12.76
C ASP A 177 -5.29 -3.46 13.08
N MET A 178 -4.89 -2.46 12.31
CA MET A 178 -5.36 -1.08 12.49
C MET A 178 -6.87 -0.96 12.29
N LEU A 179 -7.41 -1.62 11.28
CA LEU A 179 -8.83 -1.60 10.96
C LEU A 179 -9.68 -2.49 11.87
N SER A 180 -9.07 -3.41 12.62
CA SER A 180 -9.79 -4.25 13.60
C SER A 180 -10.42 -3.46 14.75
N LEU A 181 -10.00 -2.21 14.95
CA LEU A 181 -10.60 -1.27 15.89
C LEU A 181 -11.97 -0.74 15.44
N VAL A 182 -12.31 -0.92 14.17
CA VAL A 182 -13.60 -0.51 13.61
C VAL A 182 -14.56 -1.68 13.64
N PRO A 183 -15.81 -1.48 14.15
CA PRO A 183 -16.81 -2.54 14.13
C PRO A 183 -17.17 -2.93 12.69
N GLY A 184 -17.18 -4.21 12.41
CA GLY A 184 -17.52 -4.77 11.10
C GLY A 184 -16.47 -5.76 10.58
N THR A 185 -16.66 -6.24 9.38
CA THR A 185 -15.71 -7.13 8.71
C THR A 185 -14.76 -6.34 7.83
N VAL A 186 -13.46 -6.63 7.89
CA VAL A 186 -12.46 -6.01 7.04
C VAL A 186 -11.85 -7.07 6.12
N ILE A 187 -11.84 -6.78 4.83
CA ILE A 187 -11.19 -7.61 3.81
C ILE A 187 -10.12 -6.80 3.11
N VAL A 188 -8.85 -7.22 3.25
CA VAL A 188 -7.72 -6.56 2.62
C VAL A 188 -7.25 -7.38 1.43
N TYR A 189 -7.32 -6.80 0.25
CA TYR A 189 -6.78 -7.36 -0.98
C TYR A 189 -5.31 -6.97 -1.15
N THR A 190 -4.45 -7.96 -1.25
CA THR A 190 -3.00 -7.77 -1.41
C THR A 190 -2.57 -7.52 -2.85
N SER A 191 -3.41 -7.92 -3.81
CA SER A 191 -3.16 -7.66 -5.22
C SER A 191 -3.82 -6.34 -5.64
N PRO A 192 -3.09 -5.45 -6.35
CA PRO A 192 -3.64 -4.19 -6.87
C PRO A 192 -4.67 -4.41 -7.99
N PHE A 193 -4.79 -5.64 -8.49
CA PHE A 193 -5.69 -6.01 -9.59
C PHE A 193 -6.95 -6.74 -9.10
N ASP A 194 -7.05 -7.07 -7.80
CA ASP A 194 -8.24 -7.71 -7.27
C ASP A 194 -9.46 -6.78 -7.43
N PRO A 195 -10.59 -7.29 -7.93
CA PRO A 195 -11.77 -6.50 -8.13
C PRO A 195 -12.38 -6.09 -6.79
N LEU A 196 -12.69 -4.81 -6.65
CA LEU A 196 -13.55 -4.32 -5.56
C LEU A 196 -15.02 -4.56 -5.93
N PRO A 197 -15.95 -4.58 -4.94
CA PRO A 197 -17.38 -4.69 -5.22
C PRO A 197 -17.86 -3.67 -6.26
N ASP A 198 -18.62 -4.11 -7.25
CA ASP A 198 -19.08 -3.27 -8.39
C ASP A 198 -20.06 -2.17 -7.97
N ALA A 199 -20.86 -2.42 -6.92
CA ALA A 199 -21.87 -1.49 -6.42
C ALA A 199 -21.70 -1.27 -4.91
N PRO A 200 -20.63 -0.59 -4.47
CA PRO A 200 -20.44 -0.32 -3.06
C PRO A 200 -21.46 0.70 -2.53
N ASP A 201 -21.84 0.58 -1.27
CA ASP A 201 -22.69 1.58 -0.61
C ASP A 201 -21.94 2.92 -0.49
N ARG A 202 -20.61 2.86 -0.37
CA ARG A 202 -19.75 4.05 -0.24
C ARG A 202 -18.33 3.79 -0.74
N VAL A 203 -17.77 4.79 -1.43
CA VAL A 203 -16.35 4.86 -1.78
C VAL A 203 -15.66 5.78 -0.78
N LEU A 204 -14.69 5.24 -0.05
CA LEU A 204 -13.97 5.97 1.01
C LEU A 204 -12.65 6.54 0.49
N LEU A 205 -11.93 5.78 -0.33
CA LEU A 205 -10.69 6.17 -0.98
C LEU A 205 -10.63 5.64 -2.42
N PRO A 206 -10.02 6.34 -3.39
CA PRO A 206 -9.52 7.71 -3.27
C PRO A 206 -10.66 8.72 -3.09
N ARG A 207 -10.44 9.77 -2.29
CA ARG A 207 -11.35 10.93 -2.27
C ARG A 207 -11.23 11.61 -3.64
N LYS A 208 -12.32 11.71 -4.39
CA LYS A 208 -12.37 12.62 -5.53
C LYS A 208 -12.40 14.03 -4.95
N GLU A 209 -11.34 14.80 -5.24
CA GLU A 209 -11.37 16.25 -5.09
C GLU A 209 -12.44 16.85 -5.99
#